data_e9acf0ec4a25a43bc440ca6816611e5d
#
_entry.id   e9acf0ec4a25a43bc440ca6816611e5d
#
_cell.length_a   1.000
_cell.length_b   1.000
_cell.length_c   1.000
_cell.angle_alpha   90.00
_cell.angle_beta   90.00
_cell.angle_gamma   90.00
#
_symmetry.space_group_name_H-M   'P 1'
#
loop_
_entity.id
_entity.type
_entity.pdbx_description
1 polymer ?
#
loop_
_entity_poly.entity_id
_entity_poly.type
_entity_poly.pdbx_seq_one_letter_code
_entity_poly.pdbx_strand_id
1 'polypeptide(L)'
;MGKNKLKRFAAMKTFDHVVEPHLEDTRSGNFYLKGKWHEDFFKNQNPIVLELGCGKGEYAVGLARKYPNKNFLGVDIKGSRMFVGAQQAVDEQLTNVGFLRTRIEFIEAFFAAEEIDEIWLTFSDLQPNKPKKRLSYKRYIDMYKKFLKPAGIVHLKTDSDLLYESTLEEIEEHNYQIIQNTND
;
A
#
# COMPACT_ATOMS: atom_id res chain seq x y z
N MET A 1 25.65 -10.23 0.07
CA MET A 1 24.19 -10.45 -0.02
C MET A 1 23.90 -11.93 0.03
N GLY A 2 22.96 -12.39 0.87
CA GLY A 2 22.66 -13.82 0.98
C GLY A 2 22.07 -14.39 -0.32
N LYS A 3 22.52 -15.58 -0.70
CA LYS A 3 22.14 -16.34 -1.91
C LYS A 3 20.61 -16.42 -2.12
N ASN A 4 19.82 -16.47 -1.03
CA ASN A 4 18.37 -16.49 -1.04
C ASN A 4 17.71 -15.16 -1.47
N LYS A 5 18.36 -14.02 -1.22
CA LYS A 5 17.83 -12.70 -1.59
C LYS A 5 17.78 -12.51 -3.10
N LEU A 6 18.83 -12.93 -3.81
CA LEU A 6 18.88 -12.85 -5.28
C LEU A 6 17.86 -13.80 -5.93
N LYS A 7 17.68 -15.01 -5.39
CA LYS A 7 16.65 -15.94 -5.87
C LYS A 7 15.25 -15.37 -5.72
N ARG A 8 14.94 -14.73 -4.58
CA ARG A 8 13.64 -14.08 -4.36
C ARG A 8 13.38 -12.94 -5.33
N PHE A 9 14.38 -12.10 -5.61
CA PHE A 9 14.24 -11.04 -6.62
C PHE A 9 14.02 -11.59 -8.04
N ALA A 10 14.70 -12.68 -8.40
CA ALA A 10 14.50 -13.32 -9.69
C ALA A 10 13.05 -13.89 -9.81
N ALA A 11 12.58 -14.56 -8.75
CA ALA A 11 11.23 -15.11 -8.71
C ALA A 11 10.14 -14.03 -8.76
N MET A 12 10.34 -12.89 -8.06
CA MET A 12 9.38 -11.76 -8.10
C MET A 12 9.08 -11.30 -9.53
N LYS A 13 10.06 -11.33 -10.41
CA LYS A 13 9.90 -10.94 -11.83
C LYS A 13 9.04 -11.89 -12.66
N THR A 14 8.78 -13.09 -12.16
CA THR A 14 7.97 -14.10 -12.85
C THR A 14 6.52 -14.12 -12.39
N PHE A 15 6.16 -13.31 -11.41
CA PHE A 15 4.81 -13.24 -10.88
C PHE A 15 4.00 -12.15 -11.59
N ASP A 16 2.94 -12.51 -12.29
CA ASP A 16 2.07 -11.56 -13.02
C ASP A 16 1.38 -10.54 -12.10
N HIS A 17 1.19 -10.88 -10.81
CA HIS A 17 0.58 -10.01 -9.81
C HIS A 17 1.59 -9.14 -9.06
N VAL A 18 2.85 -9.10 -9.52
CA VAL A 18 3.91 -8.23 -8.97
C VAL A 18 4.35 -7.22 -10.02
N VAL A 19 4.25 -5.95 -9.67
CA VAL A 19 4.63 -4.82 -10.52
C VAL A 19 5.89 -4.17 -9.94
N GLU A 20 6.96 -4.14 -10.75
CA GLU A 20 8.23 -3.48 -10.42
C GLU A 20 8.50 -2.35 -11.43
N PRO A 21 7.99 -1.11 -11.19
CA PRO A 21 8.16 0.03 -12.10
C PRO A 21 9.63 0.41 -12.26
N HIS A 22 9.97 0.96 -13.42
CA HIS A 22 11.26 1.62 -13.63
C HIS A 22 11.28 3.01 -13.00
N LEU A 23 12.47 3.55 -12.75
CA LEU A 23 12.62 4.90 -12.17
C LEU A 23 11.99 5.98 -13.08
N GLU A 24 12.00 5.78 -14.39
CA GLU A 24 11.38 6.68 -15.35
C GLU A 24 9.87 6.78 -15.19
N ASP A 25 9.19 5.71 -14.78
CA ASP A 25 7.75 5.69 -14.54
C ASP A 25 7.35 6.68 -13.42
N THR A 26 8.25 6.88 -12.44
CA THR A 26 8.02 7.84 -11.34
C THR A 26 8.12 9.30 -11.78
N ARG A 27 8.80 9.57 -12.89
CA ARG A 27 9.07 10.92 -13.39
C ARG A 27 8.17 11.34 -14.54
N SER A 28 7.82 10.39 -15.41
CA SER A 28 7.04 10.66 -16.62
C SER A 28 5.57 10.94 -16.33
N GLY A 29 5.03 10.42 -15.21
CA GLY A 29 3.61 10.43 -14.91
C GLY A 29 2.73 9.55 -15.84
N ASN A 30 3.38 8.83 -16.78
CA ASN A 30 2.73 8.01 -17.81
C ASN A 30 2.83 6.51 -17.49
N PHE A 31 2.65 6.14 -16.24
CA PHE A 31 2.67 4.74 -15.86
C PHE A 31 1.49 3.97 -16.51
N TYR A 32 1.77 2.84 -17.12
CA TYR A 32 0.81 2.13 -17.97
C TYR A 32 -0.46 1.63 -17.26
N LEU A 33 -0.40 1.37 -15.92
CA LEU A 33 -1.56 0.98 -15.11
C LEU A 33 -2.27 2.16 -14.46
N LYS A 34 -1.75 3.38 -14.56
CA LYS A 34 -2.36 4.56 -13.95
C LYS A 34 -3.75 4.83 -14.55
N GLY A 35 -4.79 4.77 -13.73
CA GLY A 35 -6.18 4.86 -14.15
C GLY A 35 -6.75 3.57 -14.75
N LYS A 36 -5.98 2.47 -14.73
CA LYS A 36 -6.35 1.20 -15.35
C LYS A 36 -6.15 -0.02 -14.46
N TRP A 37 -5.95 0.20 -13.16
CA TRP A 37 -5.75 -0.91 -12.21
C TRP A 37 -6.94 -1.88 -12.18
N HIS A 38 -8.17 -1.39 -12.31
CA HIS A 38 -9.36 -2.23 -12.39
C HIS A 38 -9.38 -3.09 -13.67
N GLU A 39 -9.11 -2.47 -14.82
CA GLU A 39 -9.27 -3.09 -16.13
C GLU A 39 -8.08 -3.98 -16.50
N ASP A 40 -6.86 -3.44 -16.39
CA ASP A 40 -5.67 -4.07 -16.94
C ASP A 40 -4.96 -4.97 -15.93
N PHE A 41 -5.13 -4.73 -14.61
CA PHE A 41 -4.47 -5.52 -13.57
C PHE A 41 -5.43 -6.48 -12.87
N PHE A 42 -6.43 -5.99 -12.14
CA PHE A 42 -7.38 -6.83 -11.40
C PHE A 42 -8.47 -7.46 -12.28
N LYS A 43 -8.74 -6.89 -13.45
CA LYS A 43 -9.74 -7.33 -14.42
C LYS A 43 -11.15 -7.44 -13.82
N ASN A 44 -11.47 -6.55 -12.90
CA ASN A 44 -12.78 -6.41 -12.24
C ASN A 44 -12.98 -4.98 -11.75
N GLN A 45 -14.17 -4.65 -11.25
CA GLN A 45 -14.52 -3.32 -10.75
C GLN A 45 -14.65 -3.28 -9.22
N ASN A 46 -14.09 -4.24 -8.51
CA ASN A 46 -14.11 -4.26 -7.05
C ASN A 46 -13.27 -3.11 -6.47
N PRO A 47 -13.65 -2.56 -5.30
CA PRO A 47 -12.88 -1.53 -4.63
C PRO A 47 -11.40 -1.89 -4.45
N ILE A 48 -10.50 -0.93 -4.66
CA ILE A 48 -9.06 -1.13 -4.49
C ILE A 48 -8.60 -0.58 -3.14
N VAL A 49 -7.96 -1.44 -2.38
CA VAL A 49 -7.41 -1.17 -1.04
C VAL A 49 -5.88 -1.24 -1.12
N LEU A 50 -5.18 -0.18 -0.73
CA LEU A 50 -3.72 -0.16 -0.63
C LEU A 50 -3.26 -0.48 0.79
N GLU A 51 -2.24 -1.33 0.93
CA GLU A 51 -1.45 -1.45 2.16
C GLU A 51 -0.08 -0.79 1.93
N LEU A 52 0.18 0.35 2.56
CA LEU A 52 1.42 1.10 2.40
C LEU A 52 2.46 0.67 3.45
N GLY A 53 3.62 0.21 2.97
CA GLY A 53 4.64 -0.38 3.82
C GLY A 53 4.34 -1.84 4.16
N CYS A 54 3.80 -2.61 3.22
CA CYS A 54 3.27 -3.96 3.44
C CYS A 54 4.29 -5.01 3.93
N GLY A 55 5.58 -4.71 3.89
CA GLY A 55 6.63 -5.61 4.37
C GLY A 55 6.59 -6.98 3.68
N LYS A 56 6.09 -8.00 4.39
CA LYS A 56 5.90 -9.36 3.84
C LYS A 56 4.56 -9.54 3.12
N GLY A 57 3.65 -8.55 3.18
CA GLY A 57 2.32 -8.63 2.57
C GLY A 57 1.31 -9.49 3.34
N GLU A 58 1.56 -9.74 4.61
CA GLU A 58 0.71 -10.62 5.44
C GLU A 58 -0.72 -10.07 5.58
N TYR A 59 -0.87 -8.74 5.72
CA TYR A 59 -2.18 -8.09 5.77
C TYR A 59 -2.86 -8.08 4.41
N ALA A 60 -2.17 -7.68 3.34
CA ALA A 60 -2.75 -7.68 1.99
C ALA A 60 -3.29 -9.05 1.61
N VAL A 61 -2.52 -10.13 1.83
CA VAL A 61 -2.94 -11.51 1.56
C VAL A 61 -4.08 -11.95 2.50
N GLY A 62 -3.95 -11.67 3.80
CA GLY A 62 -4.98 -12.02 4.79
C GLY A 62 -6.33 -11.35 4.52
N LEU A 63 -6.30 -10.07 4.16
CA LEU A 63 -7.50 -9.31 3.81
C LEU A 63 -8.09 -9.77 2.47
N ALA A 64 -7.27 -10.07 1.48
CA ALA A 64 -7.72 -10.61 0.19
C ALA A 64 -8.47 -11.94 0.34
N ARG A 65 -7.98 -12.81 1.22
CA ARG A 65 -8.65 -14.08 1.57
C ARG A 65 -10.00 -13.84 2.25
N LYS A 66 -10.05 -12.85 3.16
CA LYS A 66 -11.26 -12.55 3.95
C LYS A 66 -12.32 -11.80 3.14
N TYR A 67 -11.90 -10.96 2.18
CA TYR A 67 -12.78 -10.07 1.43
C TYR A 67 -12.62 -10.29 -0.09
N PRO A 68 -13.19 -11.36 -0.67
CA PRO A 68 -13.02 -11.70 -2.08
C PRO A 68 -13.65 -10.68 -3.04
N ASN A 69 -14.51 -9.80 -2.54
CA ASN A 69 -15.15 -8.72 -3.28
C ASN A 69 -14.40 -7.38 -3.22
N LYS A 70 -13.16 -7.36 -2.71
CA LYS A 70 -12.25 -6.22 -2.74
C LYS A 70 -10.90 -6.66 -3.34
N ASN A 71 -10.21 -5.71 -3.96
CA ASN A 71 -8.85 -5.88 -4.48
C ASN A 71 -7.84 -5.29 -3.47
N PHE A 72 -6.75 -5.97 -3.24
CA PHE A 72 -5.70 -5.54 -2.32
C PHE A 72 -4.37 -5.37 -3.04
N LEU A 73 -3.69 -4.25 -2.81
CA LEU A 73 -2.39 -3.97 -3.39
C LEU A 73 -1.39 -3.61 -2.29
N GLY A 74 -0.46 -4.52 -2.01
CA GLY A 74 0.63 -4.28 -1.07
C GLY A 74 1.75 -3.46 -1.71
N VAL A 75 2.16 -2.37 -1.05
CA VAL A 75 3.20 -1.46 -1.55
C VAL A 75 4.39 -1.44 -0.59
N ASP A 76 5.59 -1.74 -1.08
CA ASP A 76 6.85 -1.63 -0.32
C ASP A 76 8.04 -1.51 -1.30
N ILE A 77 9.16 -0.99 -0.83
CA ILE A 77 10.43 -0.98 -1.58
C ILE A 77 11.23 -2.28 -1.40
N LYS A 78 10.97 -3.02 -0.31
CA LYS A 78 11.76 -4.19 0.08
C LYS A 78 11.26 -5.48 -0.58
N GLY A 79 11.47 -5.64 -1.89
CA GLY A 79 10.99 -6.78 -2.68
C GLY A 79 11.34 -8.16 -2.10
N SER A 80 12.50 -8.34 -1.44
CA SER A 80 12.84 -9.64 -0.81
C SER A 80 11.94 -10.01 0.38
N ARG A 81 11.28 -9.03 1.01
CA ARG A 81 10.26 -9.27 2.04
C ARG A 81 8.90 -9.52 1.39
N MET A 82 8.51 -8.67 0.46
CA MET A 82 7.27 -8.74 -0.33
C MET A 82 7.11 -10.10 -1.04
N PHE A 83 8.22 -10.74 -1.44
CA PHE A 83 8.23 -12.08 -2.02
C PHE A 83 7.42 -13.10 -1.20
N VAL A 84 7.38 -12.98 0.13
CA VAL A 84 6.67 -13.95 0.98
C VAL A 84 5.17 -13.91 0.69
N GLY A 85 4.57 -12.73 0.70
CA GLY A 85 3.15 -12.55 0.39
C GLY A 85 2.83 -12.86 -1.08
N ALA A 86 3.73 -12.46 -2.00
CA ALA A 86 3.57 -12.75 -3.41
C ALA A 86 3.55 -14.26 -3.69
N GLN A 87 4.46 -15.02 -3.07
CA GLN A 87 4.48 -16.48 -3.19
C GLN A 87 3.21 -17.10 -2.57
N GLN A 88 2.80 -16.61 -1.39
CA GLN A 88 1.59 -17.10 -0.73
C GLN A 88 0.34 -16.86 -1.58
N ALA A 89 0.24 -15.72 -2.25
CA ALA A 89 -0.86 -15.43 -3.17
C ALA A 89 -0.94 -16.43 -4.33
N VAL A 90 0.22 -16.85 -4.87
CA VAL A 90 0.30 -17.91 -5.90
C VAL A 90 -0.16 -19.24 -5.33
N ASP A 91 0.41 -19.64 -4.18
CA ASP A 91 0.13 -20.94 -3.56
C ASP A 91 -1.37 -21.10 -3.21
N GLU A 92 -2.03 -20.00 -2.84
CA GLU A 92 -3.45 -19.95 -2.51
C GLU A 92 -4.36 -19.56 -3.69
N GLN A 93 -3.79 -19.32 -4.87
CA GLN A 93 -4.52 -18.94 -6.10
C GLN A 93 -5.41 -17.69 -5.91
N LEU A 94 -4.94 -16.71 -5.10
CA LEU A 94 -5.66 -15.47 -4.89
C LEU A 94 -5.52 -14.55 -6.11
N THR A 95 -6.65 -14.13 -6.68
CA THR A 95 -6.69 -13.26 -7.88
C THR A 95 -6.96 -11.79 -7.54
N ASN A 96 -7.31 -11.51 -6.29
CA ASN A 96 -7.68 -10.18 -5.79
C ASN A 96 -6.58 -9.54 -4.92
N VAL A 97 -5.32 -9.99 -5.05
CA VAL A 97 -4.16 -9.40 -4.40
C VAL A 97 -3.01 -9.23 -5.37
N GLY A 98 -2.33 -8.09 -5.28
CA GLY A 98 -1.15 -7.78 -6.05
C GLY A 98 -0.13 -7.00 -5.22
N PHE A 99 1.04 -6.76 -5.82
CA PHE A 99 2.14 -6.06 -5.16
C PHE A 99 2.78 -5.04 -6.09
N LEU A 100 2.99 -3.83 -5.57
CA LEU A 100 3.68 -2.75 -6.26
C LEU A 100 4.98 -2.44 -5.52
N ARG A 101 6.11 -2.72 -6.14
CA ARG A 101 7.42 -2.45 -5.57
C ARG A 101 7.88 -1.05 -5.90
N THR A 102 7.62 -0.10 -5.01
CA THR A 102 8.05 1.29 -5.15
C THR A 102 8.31 1.93 -3.79
N ARG A 103 8.90 3.12 -3.80
CA ARG A 103 8.96 3.99 -2.62
C ARG A 103 7.62 4.70 -2.46
N ILE A 104 7.13 4.78 -1.23
CA ILE A 104 5.83 5.43 -0.94
C ILE A 104 5.87 6.92 -1.33
N GLU A 105 7.02 7.56 -1.27
CA GLU A 105 7.20 8.95 -1.71
C GLU A 105 6.86 9.19 -3.20
N PHE A 106 6.81 8.14 -4.01
CA PHE A 106 6.48 8.21 -5.44
C PHE A 106 5.10 7.66 -5.77
N ILE A 107 4.31 7.29 -4.77
CA ILE A 107 3.06 6.53 -4.95
C ILE A 107 2.06 7.23 -5.89
N GLU A 108 1.99 8.57 -5.87
CA GLU A 108 1.08 9.36 -6.72
C GLU A 108 1.34 9.21 -8.23
N ALA A 109 2.56 8.77 -8.61
CA ALA A 109 2.86 8.52 -10.01
C ALA A 109 2.09 7.34 -10.59
N PHE A 110 1.61 6.42 -9.75
CA PHE A 110 1.06 5.13 -10.14
C PHE A 110 -0.46 5.06 -10.14
N PHE A 111 -1.14 6.07 -9.58
CA PHE A 111 -2.60 6.09 -9.49
C PHE A 111 -3.18 7.37 -10.08
N ALA A 112 -4.33 7.25 -10.73
CA ALA A 112 -5.13 8.39 -11.18
C ALA A 112 -5.99 8.94 -10.03
N ALA A 113 -6.59 10.10 -10.25
CA ALA A 113 -7.53 10.67 -9.29
C ALA A 113 -8.70 9.70 -9.06
N GLU A 114 -9.11 9.57 -7.78
CA GLU A 114 -10.27 8.75 -7.36
C GLU A 114 -10.18 7.27 -7.75
N GLU A 115 -8.96 6.72 -7.90
CA GLU A 115 -8.77 5.31 -8.28
C GLU A 115 -8.76 4.37 -7.07
N ILE A 116 -8.44 4.87 -5.87
CA ILE A 116 -8.27 4.08 -4.65
C ILE A 116 -9.42 4.35 -3.67
N ASP A 117 -9.94 3.26 -3.07
CA ASP A 117 -11.07 3.32 -2.12
C ASP A 117 -10.59 3.41 -0.67
N GLU A 118 -9.56 2.66 -0.30
CA GLU A 118 -9.05 2.60 1.08
C GLU A 118 -7.52 2.52 1.11
N ILE A 119 -6.91 3.06 2.17
CA ILE A 119 -5.48 2.94 2.45
C ILE A 119 -5.30 2.38 3.85
N TRP A 120 -4.45 1.36 3.99
CA TRP A 120 -4.05 0.77 5.27
C TRP A 120 -2.60 1.09 5.58
N LEU A 121 -2.36 1.60 6.78
CA LEU A 121 -1.06 1.84 7.39
C LEU A 121 -0.92 0.85 8.55
N THR A 122 -0.35 -0.33 8.25
CA THR A 122 -0.25 -1.44 9.20
C THR A 122 1.16 -1.52 9.76
N PHE A 123 1.32 -1.29 11.06
CA PHE A 123 2.61 -1.36 11.77
C PHE A 123 3.76 -0.65 11.03
N SER A 124 3.45 0.53 10.50
CA SER A 124 4.40 1.34 9.74
C SER A 124 5.55 1.85 10.61
N ASP A 125 6.67 2.23 9.98
CA ASP A 125 7.88 2.70 10.67
C ASP A 125 7.57 3.93 11.53
N LEU A 126 7.90 3.85 12.81
CA LEU A 126 7.60 4.88 13.84
C LEU A 126 8.28 6.22 13.59
N GLN A 127 9.41 6.23 12.89
CA GLN A 127 10.21 7.43 12.60
C GLN A 127 10.36 8.36 13.83
N PRO A 128 10.91 7.89 14.98
CA PRO A 128 10.86 8.62 16.24
C PRO A 128 11.50 10.01 16.17
N ASN A 129 12.61 10.14 15.42
CA ASN A 129 13.33 11.40 15.26
C ASN A 129 12.95 12.16 13.97
N LYS A 130 11.97 11.69 13.20
CA LYS A 130 11.58 12.27 11.91
C LYS A 130 10.06 12.20 11.72
N PRO A 131 9.26 12.88 12.56
CA PRO A 131 7.79 12.76 12.52
C PRO A 131 7.21 13.05 11.14
N LYS A 132 7.78 13.99 10.39
CA LYS A 132 7.38 14.30 9.01
C LYS A 132 7.57 13.15 8.00
N LYS A 133 8.20 12.04 8.41
CA LYS A 133 8.32 10.81 7.61
C LYS A 133 7.31 9.73 7.98
N ARG A 134 6.51 9.93 9.02
CA ARG A 134 5.42 9.02 9.37
C ARG A 134 4.37 9.03 8.27
N LEU A 135 3.83 7.87 7.92
CA LEU A 135 2.86 7.73 6.83
C LEU A 135 1.50 8.37 7.15
N SER A 136 1.20 8.62 8.42
CA SER A 136 0.03 9.36 8.89
C SER A 136 0.22 10.89 8.96
N TYR A 137 1.45 11.39 8.68
CA TYR A 137 1.72 12.83 8.70
C TYR A 137 1.02 13.55 7.54
N LYS A 138 0.59 14.80 7.77
CA LYS A 138 -0.17 15.64 6.83
C LYS A 138 0.33 15.56 5.38
N ARG A 139 1.65 15.65 5.15
CA ARG A 139 2.19 15.62 3.78
C ARG A 139 1.83 14.36 3.02
N TYR A 140 1.75 13.21 3.70
CA TYR A 140 1.33 11.95 3.10
C TYR A 140 -0.18 11.90 2.90
N ILE A 141 -0.95 12.39 3.88
CA ILE A 141 -2.41 12.50 3.75
C ILE A 141 -2.77 13.41 2.55
N ASP A 142 -2.09 14.55 2.38
CA ASP A 142 -2.28 15.42 1.21
C ASP A 142 -1.92 14.74 -0.11
N MET A 143 -0.90 13.89 -0.10
CA MET A 143 -0.54 13.07 -1.26
C MET A 143 -1.61 12.00 -1.55
N TYR A 144 -2.12 11.32 -0.51
CA TYR A 144 -3.17 10.30 -0.67
C TYR A 144 -4.46 10.87 -1.26
N LYS A 145 -4.85 12.08 -0.87
CA LYS A 145 -6.03 12.79 -1.40
C LYS A 145 -6.01 12.97 -2.91
N LYS A 146 -4.86 12.90 -3.56
CA LYS A 146 -4.74 13.05 -5.01
C LYS A 146 -5.29 11.84 -5.78
N PHE A 147 -5.32 10.66 -5.16
CA PHE A 147 -5.76 9.43 -5.81
C PHE A 147 -6.80 8.63 -4.99
N LEU A 148 -7.03 9.01 -3.74
CA LEU A 148 -8.10 8.45 -2.91
C LEU A 148 -9.44 9.04 -3.33
N LYS A 149 -10.49 8.24 -3.38
CA LYS A 149 -11.86 8.70 -3.60
C LYS A 149 -12.31 9.71 -2.53
N PRO A 150 -13.25 10.60 -2.79
CA PRO A 150 -13.75 11.59 -1.82
C PRO A 150 -14.25 10.98 -0.51
N ALA A 151 -14.90 9.81 -0.57
CA ALA A 151 -15.35 9.05 0.59
C ALA A 151 -14.34 7.96 1.05
N GLY A 152 -13.11 8.00 0.54
CA GLY A 152 -12.08 7.03 0.85
C GLY A 152 -11.58 7.15 2.28
N ILE A 153 -11.14 6.03 2.85
CA ILE A 153 -10.76 5.91 4.25
C ILE A 153 -9.27 5.58 4.36
N VAL A 154 -8.59 6.21 5.32
CA VAL A 154 -7.25 5.85 5.74
C VAL A 154 -7.35 5.15 7.10
N HIS A 155 -6.90 3.91 7.16
CA HIS A 155 -6.85 3.10 8.38
C HIS A 155 -5.42 3.12 8.93
N LEU A 156 -5.28 3.36 10.23
CA LEU A 156 -4.03 3.14 10.96
C LEU A 156 -4.21 1.98 11.93
N LYS A 157 -3.33 0.98 11.84
CA LYS A 157 -3.16 -0.06 12.86
C LYS A 157 -1.73 -0.03 13.37
N THR A 158 -1.57 0.18 14.67
CA THR A 158 -0.26 0.27 15.31
C THR A 158 -0.33 -0.25 16.74
N ASP A 159 0.78 -0.82 17.22
CA ASP A 159 1.03 -1.18 18.62
C ASP A 159 1.90 -0.12 19.34
N SER A 160 2.17 1.01 18.68
CA SER A 160 2.99 2.08 19.19
C SER A 160 2.16 3.26 19.67
N ASP A 161 2.21 3.56 20.97
CA ASP A 161 1.59 4.75 21.56
C ASP A 161 2.11 6.02 20.89
N LEU A 162 3.43 6.10 20.60
CA LEU A 162 4.04 7.25 19.93
C LEU A 162 3.40 7.52 18.56
N LEU A 163 3.16 6.50 17.75
CA LEU A 163 2.56 6.69 16.42
C LEU A 163 1.07 6.98 16.54
N TYR A 164 0.39 6.34 17.47
CA TYR A 164 -1.03 6.57 17.74
C TYR A 164 -1.28 8.00 18.18
N GLU A 165 -0.60 8.47 19.25
CA GLU A 165 -0.74 9.83 19.80
C GLU A 165 -0.41 10.89 18.74
N SER A 166 0.72 10.75 18.05
CA SER A 166 1.08 11.71 17.00
C SER A 166 0.11 11.73 15.82
N THR A 167 -0.60 10.64 15.56
CA THR A 167 -1.63 10.62 14.53
C THR A 167 -2.90 11.32 15.00
N LEU A 168 -3.26 11.22 16.28
CA LEU A 168 -4.35 12.00 16.85
C LEU A 168 -4.06 13.51 16.83
N GLU A 169 -2.82 13.92 17.10
CA GLU A 169 -2.38 15.32 17.00
C GLU A 169 -2.56 15.84 15.54
N GLU A 170 -2.13 15.07 14.53
CA GLU A 170 -2.32 15.42 13.11
C GLU A 170 -3.80 15.52 12.74
N ILE A 171 -4.65 14.63 13.27
CA ILE A 171 -6.09 14.65 13.03
C ILE A 171 -6.72 15.91 13.61
N GLU A 172 -6.37 16.28 14.85
CA GLU A 172 -6.88 17.48 15.52
C GLU A 172 -6.39 18.75 14.83
N GLU A 173 -5.08 18.87 14.55
CA GLU A 173 -4.48 20.06 13.94
C GLU A 173 -5.08 20.35 12.54
N HIS A 174 -5.42 19.29 11.78
CA HIS A 174 -5.89 19.42 10.40
C HIS A 174 -7.39 19.15 10.21
N ASN A 175 -8.13 19.01 11.32
CA ASN A 175 -9.57 18.77 11.33
C ASN A 175 -10.00 17.56 10.46
N TYR A 176 -9.26 16.45 10.53
CA TYR A 176 -9.68 15.23 9.88
C TYR A 176 -10.77 14.53 10.68
N GLN A 177 -11.70 13.88 9.98
CA GLN A 177 -12.79 13.16 10.63
C GLN A 177 -12.31 11.78 11.10
N ILE A 178 -12.53 11.47 12.38
CA ILE A 178 -12.39 10.10 12.91
C ILE A 178 -13.72 9.38 12.69
N ILE A 179 -13.68 8.27 11.95
CA ILE A 179 -14.85 7.41 11.72
C ILE A 179 -14.95 6.39 12.84
N GLN A 180 -13.81 5.81 13.23
CA GLN A 180 -13.71 4.81 14.29
C GLN A 180 -12.36 4.90 14.99
N ASN A 181 -12.37 4.74 16.31
CA ASN A 181 -11.17 4.64 17.13
C ASN A 181 -11.35 3.51 18.15
N THR A 182 -10.43 2.54 18.14
CA THR A 182 -10.47 1.36 19.02
C THR A 182 -9.09 1.09 19.61
N ASN A 183 -9.06 0.57 20.83
CA ASN A 183 -7.86 0.10 21.54
C ASN A 183 -7.95 -1.42 21.76
N ASP A 184 -8.02 -2.18 20.69
CA ASP A 184 -8.10 -3.66 20.76
C ASP A 184 -6.70 -4.28 20.85
#